data_f431ccd737a83e87d97a8249b81a8f9a
#
_entry.id   f431ccd737a83e87d97a8249b81a8f9a
#
_cell.length_a   1.000
_cell.length_b   1.000
_cell.length_c   1.000
_cell.angle_alpha   90.00
_cell.angle_beta   90.00
_cell.angle_gamma   90.00
#
_symmetry.space_group_name_H-M   'P 1'
#
loop_
_entity.id
_entity.type
_entity.pdbx_description
1 polymer ?
#
loop_
_entity_poly.entity_id
_entity_poly.type
_entity_poly.pdbx_seq_one_letter_code
_entity_poly.pdbx_strand_id
1 'polypeptide(L)'
;VILLTDIIGASAASLTMAVVTIPEPEHSHQGTPHLIRELKEGLGICMSDHRLMKLTAAAAITMVFYLPLASYYPLMSSTYFKASAWHGSAVEFLYALGMMVSAMIFGSLGQVDNKLRASCLGLAGSGITCFICGILPSDMWAWYVFAVTCMFMGGSGSAYNIPFVAYLQETIPAEAQGRA
;
A
#
# COMPACT_ATOMS: atom_id res chain seq x y z
N VAL A 1 15.62 -19.59 -11.15
CA VAL A 1 16.01 -19.37 -9.75
C VAL A 1 14.99 -18.50 -9.04
N ILE A 2 14.58 -17.34 -9.57
CA ILE A 2 13.65 -16.37 -8.93
C ILE A 2 12.30 -17.04 -8.60
N LEU A 3 11.69 -17.76 -9.57
CA LEU A 3 10.43 -18.48 -9.34
C LEU A 3 10.51 -19.55 -8.24
N LEU A 4 11.69 -20.17 -8.05
CA LEU A 4 11.90 -21.14 -6.99
C LEU A 4 11.94 -20.48 -5.61
N THR A 5 12.52 -19.29 -5.47
CA THR A 5 12.51 -18.55 -4.21
C THR A 5 11.11 -18.13 -3.80
N ASP A 6 10.26 -17.75 -4.75
CA ASP A 6 8.86 -17.40 -4.49
C ASP A 6 8.06 -18.63 -4.01
N ILE A 7 8.25 -19.79 -4.66
CA ILE A 7 7.59 -21.05 -4.26
C ILE A 7 8.04 -21.48 -2.86
N ILE A 8 9.34 -21.39 -2.56
CA ILE A 8 9.87 -21.73 -1.24
C ILE A 8 9.31 -20.77 -0.18
N GLY A 9 9.31 -19.47 -0.46
CA GLY A 9 8.74 -18.46 0.43
C GLY A 9 7.26 -18.68 0.71
N ALA A 10 6.46 -18.89 -0.33
CA ALA A 10 5.04 -19.17 -0.20
C ALA A 10 4.76 -20.48 0.57
N SER A 11 5.55 -21.54 0.30
CA SER A 11 5.42 -22.82 1.01
C SER A 11 5.77 -22.67 2.49
N ALA A 12 6.84 -21.95 2.83
CA ALA A 12 7.24 -21.68 4.21
C ALA A 12 6.17 -20.87 4.96
N ALA A 13 5.62 -19.82 4.33
CA ALA A 13 4.54 -19.03 4.90
C ALA A 13 3.27 -19.86 5.14
N SER A 14 2.88 -20.71 4.17
CA SER A 14 1.72 -21.59 4.29
C SER A 14 1.89 -22.62 5.41
N LEU A 15 3.08 -23.23 5.52
CA LEU A 15 3.40 -24.15 6.62
C LEU A 15 3.37 -23.47 7.99
N THR A 16 3.89 -22.26 8.08
CA THR A 16 3.85 -21.47 9.34
C THR A 16 2.40 -21.18 9.74
N MET A 17 1.55 -20.80 8.79
CA MET A 17 0.11 -20.57 9.06
C MET A 17 -0.62 -21.85 9.47
N ALA A 18 -0.26 -23.00 8.91
CA ALA A 18 -0.87 -24.29 9.28
C ALA A 18 -0.49 -24.75 10.71
N VAL A 19 0.67 -24.31 11.24
CA VAL A 19 1.13 -24.68 12.58
C VAL A 19 0.60 -23.71 13.66
N VAL A 20 0.30 -22.46 13.28
CA VAL A 20 -0.24 -21.46 14.20
C VAL A 20 -1.73 -21.72 14.44
N THR A 21 -2.08 -22.08 15.66
CA THR A 21 -3.49 -22.19 16.07
C THR A 21 -4.05 -20.79 16.27
N ILE A 22 -4.87 -20.34 15.32
CA ILE A 22 -5.58 -19.06 15.42
C ILE A 22 -6.82 -19.32 16.27
N PRO A 23 -7.02 -18.63 17.42
CA PRO A 23 -8.23 -18.78 18.21
C PRO A 23 -9.44 -18.34 17.36
N GLU A 24 -10.46 -19.20 17.30
CA GLU A 24 -11.72 -18.85 16.65
C GLU A 24 -12.41 -17.71 17.41
N PRO A 25 -12.93 -16.69 16.73
CA PRO A 25 -13.72 -15.65 17.38
C PRO A 25 -14.97 -16.26 17.99
N GLU A 26 -15.28 -15.91 19.26
CA GLU A 26 -16.38 -16.47 20.06
C GLU A 26 -17.77 -16.34 19.42
N HIS A 27 -17.92 -15.59 18.35
CA HIS A 27 -19.16 -15.35 17.61
C HIS A 27 -19.02 -15.68 16.12
N SER A 28 -18.75 -16.95 15.79
CA SER A 28 -18.96 -17.41 14.41
C SER A 28 -20.47 -17.55 14.16
N HIS A 29 -21.07 -16.59 13.47
CA HIS A 29 -22.42 -16.76 12.97
C HIS A 29 -22.46 -17.97 12.02
N GLN A 30 -23.13 -19.03 12.46
CA GLN A 30 -23.47 -20.21 11.66
C GLN A 30 -24.53 -19.82 10.61
N GLY A 31 -24.17 -19.01 9.64
CA GLY A 31 -25.00 -18.69 8.48
C GLY A 31 -24.31 -19.08 7.21
N THR A 32 -25.05 -19.59 6.23
CA THR A 32 -24.53 -19.80 4.88
C THR A 32 -23.92 -18.48 4.37
N PRO A 33 -22.64 -18.49 3.93
CA PRO A 33 -21.98 -17.26 3.52
C PRO A 33 -22.63 -16.71 2.25
N HIS A 34 -23.40 -15.66 2.38
CA HIS A 34 -23.96 -14.91 1.26
C HIS A 34 -22.98 -13.78 0.89
N LEU A 35 -22.00 -14.08 0.06
CA LEU A 35 -20.92 -13.17 -0.33
C LEU A 35 -21.43 -11.77 -0.73
N ILE A 36 -22.51 -11.71 -1.51
CA ILE A 36 -23.12 -10.45 -1.97
C ILE A 36 -23.71 -9.64 -0.80
N ARG A 37 -24.31 -10.32 0.17
CA ARG A 37 -24.88 -9.67 1.34
C ARG A 37 -23.78 -9.14 2.26
N GLU A 38 -22.73 -9.92 2.47
CA GLU A 38 -21.58 -9.52 3.28
C GLU A 38 -20.82 -8.34 2.66
N LEU A 39 -20.60 -8.35 1.34
CA LEU A 39 -20.05 -7.21 0.61
C LEU A 39 -20.93 -5.95 0.74
N LYS A 40 -22.24 -6.11 0.66
CA LYS A 40 -23.17 -4.99 0.80
C LYS A 40 -23.20 -4.44 2.23
N GLU A 41 -23.12 -5.30 3.23
CA GLU A 41 -23.01 -4.92 4.65
C GLU A 41 -21.68 -4.19 4.91
N GLY A 42 -20.55 -4.73 4.45
CA GLY A 42 -19.23 -4.08 4.55
C GLY A 42 -19.18 -2.73 3.85
N LEU A 43 -19.71 -2.65 2.63
CA LEU A 43 -19.83 -1.39 1.91
C LEU A 43 -20.74 -0.39 2.64
N GLY A 44 -21.84 -0.86 3.24
CA GLY A 44 -22.75 -0.05 4.04
C GLY A 44 -22.08 0.56 5.27
N ILE A 45 -21.21 -0.21 5.94
CA ILE A 45 -20.41 0.27 7.08
C ILE A 45 -19.41 1.33 6.62
N CYS A 46 -18.69 1.10 5.52
CA CYS A 46 -17.77 2.08 4.96
C CYS A 46 -18.49 3.37 4.51
N MET A 47 -19.70 3.27 4.00
CA MET A 47 -20.51 4.42 3.57
C MET A 47 -21.17 5.17 4.74
N SER A 48 -21.32 4.57 5.91
CA SER A 48 -21.92 5.21 7.09
C SER A 48 -21.04 6.32 7.67
N ASP A 49 -19.71 6.16 7.61
CA ASP A 49 -18.76 7.22 7.97
C ASP A 49 -18.35 8.02 6.75
N HIS A 50 -18.88 9.24 6.65
CA HIS A 50 -18.60 10.15 5.54
C HIS A 50 -17.10 10.49 5.37
N ARG A 51 -16.32 10.45 6.45
CA ARG A 51 -14.86 10.69 6.41
C ARG A 51 -14.14 9.50 5.83
N LEU A 52 -14.52 8.30 6.27
CA LEU A 52 -13.99 7.05 5.73
C LEU A 52 -14.31 6.90 4.24
N MET A 53 -15.55 7.16 3.85
CA MET A 53 -15.98 7.11 2.45
C MET A 53 -15.16 8.05 1.54
N LYS A 54 -14.95 9.31 1.98
CA LYS A 54 -14.13 10.26 1.21
C LYS A 54 -12.69 9.80 1.06
N LEU A 55 -12.09 9.29 2.15
CA LEU A 55 -10.71 8.80 2.12
C LEU A 55 -10.57 7.56 1.23
N THR A 56 -11.49 6.61 1.34
CA THR A 56 -11.52 5.40 0.50
C THR A 56 -11.74 5.75 -0.98
N ALA A 57 -12.64 6.68 -1.29
CA ALA A 57 -12.85 7.14 -2.66
C ALA A 57 -11.60 7.83 -3.22
N ALA A 58 -10.95 8.71 -2.44
CA ALA A 58 -9.70 9.36 -2.85
C ALA A 58 -8.59 8.33 -3.07
N ALA A 59 -8.49 7.32 -2.20
CA ALA A 59 -7.54 6.22 -2.34
C ALA A 59 -7.81 5.38 -3.60
N ALA A 60 -9.07 5.04 -3.87
CA ALA A 60 -9.45 4.28 -5.06
C ALA A 60 -9.08 5.04 -6.35
N ILE A 61 -9.37 6.34 -6.41
CA ILE A 61 -8.97 7.19 -7.54
C ILE A 61 -7.44 7.20 -7.68
N THR A 62 -6.72 7.39 -6.58
CA THR A 62 -5.25 7.38 -6.59
C THR A 62 -4.71 6.04 -7.10
N MET A 63 -5.29 4.91 -6.69
CA MET A 63 -4.86 3.58 -7.12
C MET A 63 -5.03 3.37 -8.63
N VAL A 64 -6.06 3.94 -9.25
CA VAL A 64 -6.24 3.87 -10.72
C VAL A 64 -5.06 4.49 -11.47
N PHE A 65 -4.50 5.58 -10.95
CA PHE A 65 -3.33 6.24 -11.54
C PHE A 65 -2.00 5.64 -11.08
N TYR A 66 -1.97 5.13 -9.85
CA TYR A 66 -0.76 4.58 -9.24
C TYR A 66 -0.38 3.20 -9.80
N LEU A 67 -1.37 2.32 -10.07
CA LEU A 67 -1.13 0.97 -10.57
C LEU A 67 -0.32 0.93 -11.87
N PRO A 68 -0.64 1.70 -12.93
CA PRO A 68 0.18 1.77 -14.11
C PRO A 68 1.60 2.28 -13.81
N LEU A 69 1.74 3.29 -12.97
CA LEU A 69 3.05 3.84 -12.60
C LEU A 69 3.89 2.79 -11.87
N ALA A 70 3.32 2.09 -10.89
CA ALA A 70 4.00 1.02 -10.16
C ALA A 70 4.45 -0.15 -11.05
N SER A 71 3.72 -0.41 -12.15
CA SER A 71 4.09 -1.44 -13.11
C SER A 71 5.18 -0.97 -14.09
N TYR A 72 5.19 0.31 -14.43
CA TYR A 72 6.06 0.85 -15.48
C TYR A 72 7.34 1.51 -14.96
N TYR A 73 7.46 1.83 -13.66
CA TYR A 73 8.65 2.54 -13.18
C TYR A 73 9.98 1.80 -13.39
N PRO A 74 10.09 0.45 -13.33
CA PRO A 74 11.32 -0.23 -13.70
C PRO A 74 11.61 -0.10 -15.20
N LEU A 75 10.55 -0.14 -16.02
CA LEU A 75 10.66 0.01 -17.47
C LEU A 75 11.07 1.45 -17.86
N MET A 76 10.64 2.46 -17.10
CA MET A 76 11.07 3.84 -17.30
C MET A 76 12.59 3.97 -17.20
N SER A 77 13.23 3.28 -16.25
CA SER A 77 14.69 3.31 -16.13
C SER A 77 15.38 2.82 -17.38
N SER A 78 14.94 1.73 -17.99
CA SER A 78 15.57 1.12 -19.16
C SER A 78 15.16 1.77 -20.49
N THR A 79 13.88 2.12 -20.64
CA THR A 79 13.33 2.57 -21.94
C THR A 79 13.35 4.08 -22.08
N TYR A 80 12.91 4.82 -21.04
CA TYR A 80 12.78 6.27 -21.08
C TYR A 80 14.13 6.96 -20.83
N PHE A 81 14.81 6.57 -19.75
CA PHE A 81 16.13 7.12 -19.40
C PHE A 81 17.30 6.41 -20.10
N LYS A 82 17.03 5.32 -20.86
CA LYS A 82 18.04 4.49 -21.54
C LYS A 82 19.15 4.01 -20.60
N ALA A 83 18.83 3.84 -19.33
CA ALA A 83 19.74 3.39 -18.30
C ALA A 83 19.94 1.87 -18.37
N SER A 84 21.01 1.35 -17.79
CA SER A 84 21.27 -0.09 -17.76
C SER A 84 20.33 -0.83 -16.79
N ALA A 85 20.22 -2.15 -16.89
CA ALA A 85 19.30 -2.96 -16.10
C ALA A 85 19.46 -2.78 -14.57
N TRP A 86 20.70 -2.54 -14.09
CA TRP A 86 20.93 -2.33 -12.66
C TRP A 86 20.26 -1.05 -12.13
N HIS A 87 20.04 -0.05 -12.95
CA HIS A 87 19.35 1.17 -12.58
C HIS A 87 17.88 0.90 -12.22
N GLY A 88 17.23 -0.05 -12.92
CA GLY A 88 15.88 -0.50 -12.55
C GLY A 88 15.85 -1.11 -11.14
N SER A 89 16.77 -2.02 -10.85
CA SER A 89 16.89 -2.63 -9.51
C SER A 89 17.23 -1.63 -8.42
N ALA A 90 18.04 -0.61 -8.73
CA ALA A 90 18.37 0.46 -7.79
C ALA A 90 17.14 1.31 -7.44
N VAL A 91 16.27 1.59 -8.40
CA VAL A 91 15.01 2.30 -8.15
C VAL A 91 14.07 1.47 -7.26
N GLU A 92 13.96 0.16 -7.52
CA GLU A 92 13.17 -0.74 -6.67
C GLU A 92 13.71 -0.79 -5.24
N PHE A 93 15.02 -0.89 -5.09
CA PHE A 93 15.67 -0.86 -3.78
C PHE A 93 15.38 0.45 -3.03
N LEU A 94 15.51 1.60 -3.69
CA LEU A 94 15.22 2.90 -3.10
C LEU A 94 13.74 3.04 -2.71
N TYR A 95 12.84 2.56 -3.56
CA TYR A 95 11.41 2.52 -3.26
C TYR A 95 11.12 1.69 -1.98
N ALA A 96 11.68 0.49 -1.89
CA ALA A 96 11.56 -0.38 -0.73
C ALA A 96 12.19 0.26 0.53
N LEU A 97 13.34 0.93 0.36
CA LEU A 97 14.00 1.67 1.44
C LEU A 97 13.10 2.80 1.98
N GLY A 98 12.44 3.54 1.08
CA GLY A 98 11.46 4.55 1.47
C GLY A 98 10.29 3.98 2.28
N MET A 99 9.74 2.83 1.85
CA MET A 99 8.71 2.12 2.61
C MET A 99 9.19 1.71 4.00
N MET A 100 10.39 1.16 4.08
CA MET A 100 10.99 0.69 5.35
C MET A 100 11.22 1.86 6.31
N VAL A 101 11.81 2.96 5.86
CA VAL A 101 12.05 4.16 6.68
C VAL A 101 10.72 4.72 7.20
N SER A 102 9.71 4.84 6.34
CA SER A 102 8.38 5.30 6.73
C SER A 102 7.75 4.36 7.78
N ALA A 103 7.82 3.05 7.57
CA ALA A 103 7.30 2.07 8.53
C ALA A 103 8.01 2.15 9.89
N MET A 104 9.33 2.36 9.90
CA MET A 104 10.09 2.55 11.13
C MET A 104 9.68 3.83 11.87
N ILE A 105 9.47 4.93 11.14
CA ILE A 105 8.99 6.19 11.73
C ILE A 105 7.62 5.99 12.38
N PHE A 106 6.66 5.42 11.66
CA PHE A 106 5.32 5.17 12.21
C PHE A 106 5.34 4.15 13.35
N GLY A 107 6.18 3.12 13.27
CA GLY A 107 6.38 2.15 14.34
C GLY A 107 6.98 2.77 15.62
N SER A 108 7.92 3.71 15.49
CA SER A 108 8.54 4.39 16.63
C SER A 108 7.63 5.48 17.25
N LEU A 109 6.77 6.11 16.47
CA LEU A 109 5.81 7.12 16.95
C LEU A 109 4.67 6.49 17.78
N GLY A 110 4.47 5.17 17.69
CA GLY A 110 3.39 4.49 18.37
C GLY A 110 2.01 4.90 17.83
N GLN A 111 1.15 5.46 18.69
CA GLN A 111 -0.15 5.95 18.25
C GLN A 111 -0.04 7.34 17.60
N VAL A 112 -0.54 7.44 16.38
CA VAL A 112 -0.69 8.73 15.68
C VAL A 112 -2.02 9.35 16.08
N ASP A 113 -2.01 10.52 16.71
CA ASP A 113 -3.21 11.20 17.23
C ASP A 113 -4.25 11.47 16.15
N ASN A 114 -3.83 11.77 14.94
CA ASN A 114 -4.73 12.07 13.82
C ASN A 114 -4.41 11.20 12.60
N LYS A 115 -4.85 9.93 12.64
CA LYS A 115 -4.65 8.94 11.58
C LYS A 115 -5.18 9.39 10.23
N LEU A 116 -6.32 10.10 10.24
CA LEU A 116 -6.93 10.63 9.02
C LEU A 116 -6.04 11.68 8.35
N ARG A 117 -5.46 12.61 9.12
CA ARG A 117 -4.54 13.62 8.59
C ARG A 117 -3.25 12.99 8.07
N ALA A 118 -2.70 12.03 8.80
CA ALA A 118 -1.50 11.32 8.38
C ALA A 118 -1.73 10.59 7.04
N SER A 119 -2.86 9.90 6.90
CA SER A 119 -3.25 9.24 5.64
C SER A 119 -3.43 10.24 4.50
N CYS A 120 -4.09 11.37 4.74
CA CYS A 120 -4.24 12.41 3.71
C CYS A 120 -2.90 13.00 3.28
N LEU A 121 -1.96 13.21 4.20
CA LEU A 121 -0.62 13.70 3.88
C LEU A 121 0.19 12.67 3.07
N GLY A 122 0.10 11.40 3.43
CA GLY A 122 0.70 10.31 2.67
C GLY A 122 0.15 10.24 1.25
N LEU A 123 -1.17 10.35 1.09
CA LEU A 123 -1.83 10.36 -0.22
C LEU A 123 -1.42 11.58 -1.07
N ALA A 124 -1.38 12.77 -0.46
CA ALA A 124 -0.89 13.98 -1.13
C ALA A 124 0.58 13.86 -1.54
N GLY A 125 1.43 13.29 -0.67
CA GLY A 125 2.82 13.00 -0.97
C GLY A 125 2.97 12.07 -2.17
N SER A 126 2.17 10.99 -2.25
CA SER A 126 2.14 10.09 -3.40
C SER A 126 1.72 10.82 -4.70
N GLY A 127 0.73 11.71 -4.63
CA GLY A 127 0.32 12.53 -5.78
C GLY A 127 1.43 13.47 -6.26
N ILE A 128 2.13 14.12 -5.34
CA ILE A 128 3.25 15.03 -5.65
C ILE A 128 4.40 14.25 -6.30
N THR A 129 4.78 13.09 -5.77
CA THR A 129 5.84 12.26 -6.33
C THR A 129 5.49 11.74 -7.72
N CYS A 130 4.23 11.32 -7.95
CA CYS A 130 3.74 10.95 -9.27
C CYS A 130 3.83 12.11 -10.27
N PHE A 131 3.44 13.31 -9.84
CA PHE A 131 3.52 14.51 -10.68
C PHE A 131 4.97 14.84 -11.06
N ILE A 132 5.90 14.80 -10.09
CA ILE A 132 7.32 15.01 -10.34
C ILE A 132 7.84 13.99 -11.36
N CYS A 133 7.54 12.70 -11.19
CA CYS A 133 7.94 11.66 -12.14
C CYS A 133 7.43 11.91 -13.56
N GLY A 134 6.22 12.49 -13.69
CA GLY A 134 5.60 12.76 -14.98
C GLY A 134 6.20 13.92 -15.77
N ILE A 135 6.90 14.86 -15.11
CA ILE A 135 7.49 16.04 -15.77
C ILE A 135 9.01 15.92 -16.02
N LEU A 136 9.63 14.83 -15.59
CA LEU A 136 11.07 14.64 -15.75
C LEU A 136 11.44 14.46 -17.23
N PRO A 137 12.52 15.14 -17.72
CA PRO A 137 13.04 14.92 -19.06
C PRO A 137 13.75 13.56 -19.16
N SER A 138 13.96 13.09 -20.40
CA SER A 138 14.58 11.78 -20.67
C SER A 138 16.12 11.76 -20.54
N ASP A 139 16.69 12.68 -19.77
CA ASP A 139 18.12 12.80 -19.58
C ASP A 139 18.64 11.95 -18.42
N MET A 140 19.88 11.52 -18.47
CA MET A 140 20.49 10.69 -17.44
C MET A 140 20.56 11.37 -16.06
N TRP A 141 20.71 12.69 -16.00
CA TRP A 141 20.66 13.42 -14.73
C TRP A 141 19.26 13.34 -14.08
N ALA A 142 18.21 13.34 -14.89
CA ALA A 142 16.83 13.26 -14.41
C ALA A 142 16.52 11.87 -13.83
N TRP A 143 17.24 10.83 -14.24
CA TRP A 143 17.13 9.52 -13.62
C TRP A 143 17.49 9.56 -12.12
N TYR A 144 18.49 10.32 -11.70
CA TYR A 144 18.83 10.45 -10.27
C TYR A 144 17.71 11.11 -9.49
N VAL A 145 17.08 12.14 -10.06
CA VAL A 145 15.90 12.78 -9.45
C VAL A 145 14.75 11.80 -9.39
N PHE A 146 14.51 11.03 -10.45
CA PHE A 146 13.50 9.98 -10.49
C PHE A 146 13.72 8.93 -9.40
N ALA A 147 14.94 8.43 -9.23
CA ALA A 147 15.28 7.43 -8.23
C ALA A 147 15.02 7.91 -6.79
N VAL A 148 15.41 9.15 -6.48
CA VAL A 148 15.11 9.77 -5.19
C VAL A 148 13.60 9.99 -5.01
N THR A 149 12.90 10.41 -6.05
CA THR A 149 11.44 10.59 -6.02
C THR A 149 10.72 9.26 -5.79
N CYS A 150 11.21 8.15 -6.35
CA CYS A 150 10.67 6.81 -6.09
C CYS A 150 10.85 6.39 -4.62
N MET A 151 11.95 6.75 -3.97
CA MET A 151 12.13 6.53 -2.54
C MET A 151 11.05 7.28 -1.73
N PHE A 152 10.80 8.55 -2.02
CA PHE A 152 9.73 9.31 -1.38
C PHE A 152 8.34 8.77 -1.71
N MET A 153 8.14 8.25 -2.91
CA MET A 153 6.89 7.61 -3.32
C MET A 153 6.60 6.36 -2.48
N GLY A 154 7.59 5.49 -2.26
CA GLY A 154 7.48 4.34 -1.36
C GLY A 154 7.18 4.75 0.07
N GLY A 155 7.87 5.76 0.58
CA GLY A 155 7.64 6.33 1.91
C GLY A 155 6.22 6.91 2.07
N SER A 156 5.76 7.67 1.09
CA SER A 156 4.41 8.26 1.08
C SER A 156 3.32 7.21 1.01
N GLY A 157 3.52 6.13 0.25
CA GLY A 157 2.60 5.00 0.19
C GLY A 157 2.43 4.33 1.55
N SER A 158 3.51 4.07 2.27
CA SER A 158 3.46 3.53 3.64
C SER A 158 2.85 4.52 4.62
N ALA A 159 3.18 5.82 4.51
CA ALA A 159 2.62 6.87 5.34
C ALA A 159 1.11 7.06 5.16
N TYR A 160 0.58 6.71 3.98
CA TYR A 160 -0.85 6.60 3.75
C TYR A 160 -1.43 5.31 4.34
N ASN A 161 -0.83 4.16 4.01
CA ASN A 161 -1.42 2.85 4.26
C ASN A 161 -1.47 2.51 5.76
N ILE A 162 -0.40 2.75 6.52
CA ILE A 162 -0.30 2.38 7.94
C ILE A 162 -1.39 3.05 8.78
N PRO A 163 -1.54 4.40 8.79
CA PRO A 163 -2.59 5.05 9.56
C PRO A 163 -3.99 4.77 9.02
N PHE A 164 -4.13 4.54 7.71
CA PHE A 164 -5.42 4.20 7.09
C PHE A 164 -5.95 2.86 7.59
N VAL A 165 -5.12 1.81 7.56
CA VAL A 165 -5.50 0.49 8.09
C VAL A 165 -5.79 0.56 9.59
N ALA A 166 -4.98 1.30 10.35
CA ALA A 166 -5.23 1.50 11.78
C ALA A 166 -6.56 2.24 12.04
N TYR A 167 -6.92 3.23 11.21
CA TYR A 167 -8.20 3.92 11.29
C TYR A 167 -9.37 3.00 10.95
N LEU A 168 -9.22 2.16 9.91
CA LEU A 168 -10.22 1.14 9.56
C LEU A 168 -10.49 0.18 10.72
N GLN A 169 -9.42 -0.34 11.34
CA GLN A 169 -9.53 -1.30 12.45
C GLN A 169 -10.19 -0.69 13.70
N GLU A 170 -10.05 0.61 13.92
CA GLU A 170 -10.71 1.29 15.03
C GLU A 170 -12.18 1.65 14.74
N THR A 171 -12.48 1.97 13.48
CA THR A 171 -13.81 2.46 13.09
C THR A 171 -14.78 1.30 12.83
N ILE A 172 -14.27 0.17 12.34
CA ILE A 172 -15.09 -0.98 11.97
C ILE A 172 -15.15 -1.94 13.16
N PRO A 173 -16.36 -2.35 13.62
CA PRO A 173 -16.53 -3.36 14.67
C PRO A 173 -15.77 -4.66 14.32
N ALA A 174 -15.20 -5.31 15.33
CA ALA A 174 -14.38 -6.51 15.14
C ALA A 174 -15.08 -7.62 14.33
N GLU A 175 -16.41 -7.75 14.52
CA GLU A 175 -17.25 -8.73 13.82
C GLU A 175 -17.40 -8.44 12.32
N ALA A 176 -17.18 -7.19 11.91
CA ALA A 176 -17.32 -6.74 10.52
C ALA A 176 -15.97 -6.51 9.81
N GLN A 177 -14.85 -6.55 10.54
CA GLN A 177 -13.52 -6.29 9.97
C GLN A 177 -13.11 -7.27 8.85
N GLY A 178 -13.60 -8.50 8.90
CA GLY A 178 -13.36 -9.49 7.84
C GLY A 178 -14.25 -9.31 6.60
N ARG A 179 -15.21 -8.37 6.64
CA ARG A 179 -16.20 -8.11 5.57
C ARG A 179 -16.07 -6.73 4.92
N ALA A 180 -15.28 -5.84 5.50
CA ALA A 180 -14.98 -4.50 5.00
C ALA A 180 -13.58 -4.44 4.37
#